data_d14b5c3979d74d4cd47c339b7e48f2ec
#
_entry.id   d14b5c3979d74d4cd47c339b7e48f2ec
#
_cell.length_a   1.000
_cell.length_b   1.000
_cell.length_c   1.000
_cell.angle_alpha   90.00
_cell.angle_beta   90.00
_cell.angle_gamma   90.00
#
_symmetry.space_group_name_H-M   'P 1'
#
loop_
_entity.id
_entity.type
_entity.pdbx_description
1 polymer ?
#
loop_
_entity_poly.entity_id
_entity_poly.type
_entity_poly.pdbx_seq_one_letter_code
_entity_poly.pdbx_strand_id
1 'polypeptide(L)'
;MTTAPSRRQPHGPQGPHGQHGQHGQHGQHGLRDFYEDPAVPVASGTPRSLRQARMLAAALGPATSGPRTVLDIGCGDGTAAATAAPLLAGHRVIGVDWSQDALRRAHARLPYAVRGELTDGGLPFRSACADAVLFSEVVEHLVDPDAALDEIRRILRPGGHLMLSTPNLAAWYNRGLLLAGVQPVFSEVSLRAIHGRPGKEVVGHLRLYTPRALREFVTASGFEVAALRGAPFHGVPRPLRPLDRLACHVPSMASILLLHARRT
;
A
#
# COMPACT_ATOMS: atom_id res chain seq x y z
N MET A 1 -42.08 -60.69 -29.95
CA MET A 1 -42.17 -59.20 -29.63
C MET A 1 -41.48 -58.98 -28.33
N THR A 2 -40.21 -58.56 -28.40
CA THR A 2 -39.35 -58.43 -27.23
C THR A 2 -38.86 -56.97 -27.18
N THR A 3 -39.30 -56.22 -26.23
CA THR A 3 -38.96 -54.82 -26.02
C THR A 3 -37.61 -54.71 -25.31
N ALA A 4 -36.64 -53.98 -25.87
CA ALA A 4 -35.37 -53.73 -25.34
C ALA A 4 -35.44 -52.59 -24.26
N PRO A 5 -34.62 -52.62 -23.21
CA PRO A 5 -34.58 -51.54 -22.17
C PRO A 5 -33.68 -50.39 -22.62
N SER A 6 -34.18 -49.17 -22.38
CA SER A 6 -33.53 -47.86 -22.55
C SER A 6 -32.28 -47.73 -21.67
N ARG A 7 -31.13 -47.38 -22.27
CA ARG A 7 -29.89 -47.01 -21.59
C ARG A 7 -30.03 -45.62 -20.99
N ARG A 8 -29.89 -45.51 -19.67
CA ARG A 8 -29.68 -44.25 -18.95
C ARG A 8 -28.21 -43.82 -19.12
N GLN A 9 -27.97 -42.59 -19.53
CA GLN A 9 -26.67 -41.95 -19.53
C GLN A 9 -26.29 -41.55 -18.09
N PRO A 10 -25.00 -41.66 -17.66
CA PRO A 10 -24.57 -41.19 -16.38
C PRO A 10 -24.35 -39.68 -16.41
N HIS A 11 -24.98 -38.97 -15.47
CA HIS A 11 -24.67 -37.55 -15.17
C HIS A 11 -23.27 -37.49 -14.58
N GLY A 12 -22.36 -36.74 -15.23
CA GLY A 12 -21.07 -36.37 -14.68
C GLY A 12 -21.22 -35.38 -13.48
N PRO A 13 -20.26 -35.37 -12.57
CA PRO A 13 -20.32 -34.49 -11.41
C PRO A 13 -20.16 -33.03 -11.85
N GLN A 14 -21.14 -32.19 -11.51
CA GLN A 14 -21.05 -30.75 -11.61
C GLN A 14 -20.05 -30.26 -10.52
N GLY A 15 -18.95 -29.65 -10.96
CA GLY A 15 -17.99 -28.99 -10.07
C GLY A 15 -18.61 -27.76 -9.38
N PRO A 16 -18.13 -27.39 -8.19
CA PRO A 16 -18.65 -26.25 -7.45
C PRO A 16 -18.20 -24.95 -8.10
N HIS A 17 -19.03 -24.34 -8.91
CA HIS A 17 -18.89 -22.96 -9.33
C HIS A 17 -19.64 -22.06 -8.34
N GLY A 18 -18.93 -21.12 -7.72
CA GLY A 18 -19.53 -19.92 -7.17
C GLY A 18 -19.66 -19.81 -5.65
N GLN A 19 -18.56 -19.66 -4.92
CA GLN A 19 -18.59 -19.10 -3.56
C GLN A 19 -17.38 -18.19 -3.25
N HIS A 20 -16.77 -17.54 -4.23
CA HIS A 20 -15.63 -16.63 -3.97
C HIS A 20 -16.03 -15.20 -3.55
N GLY A 21 -17.31 -14.84 -3.55
CA GLY A 21 -17.75 -13.47 -3.27
C GLY A 21 -18.07 -13.13 -1.79
N GLN A 22 -18.34 -14.11 -0.93
CA GLN A 22 -18.85 -13.82 0.42
C GLN A 22 -17.77 -13.78 1.51
N HIS A 23 -16.64 -14.45 1.37
CA HIS A 23 -15.58 -14.45 2.37
C HIS A 23 -14.77 -13.15 2.43
N GLY A 24 -14.71 -12.37 1.35
CA GLY A 24 -14.00 -11.08 1.30
C GLY A 24 -14.70 -9.97 2.11
N GLN A 25 -16.03 -9.94 2.13
CA GLN A 25 -16.79 -8.85 2.77
C GLN A 25 -16.69 -8.86 4.29
N HIS A 26 -16.70 -10.03 4.95
CA HIS A 26 -16.58 -10.10 6.42
C HIS A 26 -15.19 -9.68 6.94
N GLY A 27 -14.13 -9.91 6.18
CA GLY A 27 -12.77 -9.48 6.55
C GLY A 27 -12.58 -7.97 6.41
N GLN A 28 -13.21 -7.35 5.42
CA GLN A 28 -13.11 -5.90 5.17
C GLN A 28 -13.86 -5.09 6.24
N HIS A 29 -15.04 -5.51 6.68
CA HIS A 29 -15.78 -4.79 7.74
C HIS A 29 -14.97 -4.74 9.04
N GLY A 30 -14.37 -5.83 9.49
CA GLY A 30 -13.55 -5.83 10.72
C GLY A 30 -12.29 -4.97 10.63
N LEU A 31 -11.70 -4.82 9.43
CA LEU A 31 -10.56 -3.93 9.20
C LEU A 31 -11.00 -2.47 9.14
N ARG A 32 -12.15 -2.16 8.55
CA ARG A 32 -12.71 -0.80 8.53
C ARG A 32 -12.95 -0.30 9.94
N ASP A 33 -13.64 -1.09 10.77
CA ASP A 33 -13.89 -0.75 12.19
C ASP A 33 -12.58 -0.52 12.95
N PHE A 34 -11.52 -1.32 12.64
CA PHE A 34 -10.20 -1.14 13.21
C PHE A 34 -9.57 0.21 12.84
N TYR A 35 -9.64 0.64 11.56
CA TYR A 35 -9.05 1.92 11.12
C TYR A 35 -9.91 3.15 11.41
N GLU A 36 -11.20 2.99 11.71
CA GLU A 36 -12.06 4.07 12.20
C GLU A 36 -11.85 4.34 13.70
N ASP A 37 -11.20 3.43 14.43
CA ASP A 37 -10.83 3.66 15.82
C ASP A 37 -9.80 4.80 15.92
N PRO A 38 -10.14 5.92 16.62
CA PRO A 38 -9.21 7.04 16.78
C PRO A 38 -7.93 6.69 17.56
N ALA A 39 -7.89 5.55 18.23
CA ALA A 39 -6.71 5.06 18.92
C ALA A 39 -5.67 4.44 17.97
N VAL A 40 -6.05 4.09 16.73
CA VAL A 40 -5.11 3.55 15.73
C VAL A 40 -4.22 4.67 15.20
N PRO A 41 -2.89 4.55 15.33
CA PRO A 41 -1.98 5.60 14.91
C PRO A 41 -2.03 5.84 13.39
N VAL A 42 -2.34 7.06 12.98
CA VAL A 42 -2.17 7.50 11.60
C VAL A 42 -0.69 7.85 11.37
N ALA A 43 -0.09 7.30 10.32
CA ALA A 43 1.31 7.57 9.98
C ALA A 43 1.49 9.07 9.65
N SER A 44 2.07 9.83 10.57
CA SER A 44 2.38 11.26 10.40
C SER A 44 3.57 11.47 9.45
N GLY A 45 3.67 12.70 8.89
CA GLY A 45 4.75 13.12 8.00
C GLY A 45 6.15 12.84 8.57
N THR A 46 6.88 11.92 7.95
CA THR A 46 8.13 11.36 8.44
C THR A 46 9.26 11.63 7.44
N PRO A 47 10.54 11.44 7.80
CA PRO A 47 11.66 11.45 6.84
C PRO A 47 11.43 10.56 5.62
N ARG A 48 10.61 9.50 5.74
CA ARG A 48 10.17 8.63 4.66
C ARG A 48 9.35 9.40 3.62
N SER A 49 8.29 10.12 4.05
CA SER A 49 7.42 10.91 3.16
C SER A 49 8.22 11.94 2.37
N LEU A 50 9.18 12.61 3.00
CA LEU A 50 10.08 13.55 2.33
C LEU A 50 10.98 12.87 1.30
N ARG A 51 11.52 11.67 1.60
CA ARG A 51 12.33 10.91 0.62
C ARG A 51 11.49 10.49 -0.58
N GLN A 52 10.29 10.00 -0.34
CA GLN A 52 9.36 9.60 -1.38
C GLN A 52 8.95 10.80 -2.25
N ALA A 53 8.63 11.95 -1.64
CA ALA A 53 8.33 13.18 -2.36
C ALA A 53 9.52 13.67 -3.21
N ARG A 54 10.75 13.59 -2.71
CA ARG A 54 11.96 13.92 -3.50
C ARG A 54 12.14 13.00 -4.69
N MET A 55 11.93 11.70 -4.52
CA MET A 55 11.98 10.73 -5.63
C MET A 55 10.91 11.07 -6.68
N LEU A 56 9.70 11.40 -6.24
CA LEU A 56 8.62 11.78 -7.15
C LEU A 56 8.91 13.11 -7.85
N ALA A 57 9.33 14.13 -7.13
CA ALA A 57 9.68 15.43 -7.71
C ALA A 57 10.78 15.30 -8.78
N ALA A 58 11.80 14.47 -8.52
CA ALA A 58 12.84 14.18 -9.50
C ALA A 58 12.30 13.45 -10.74
N ALA A 59 11.31 12.57 -10.58
CA ALA A 59 10.69 11.83 -11.68
C ALA A 59 9.74 12.70 -12.53
N LEU A 60 8.98 13.59 -11.88
CA LEU A 60 8.05 14.52 -12.56
C LEU A 60 8.78 15.68 -13.25
N GLY A 61 9.93 16.10 -12.70
CA GLY A 61 10.60 17.33 -13.12
C GLY A 61 9.83 18.61 -12.72
N PRO A 62 10.31 19.76 -13.15
CA PRO A 62 9.69 21.03 -12.85
C PRO A 62 8.34 21.20 -13.62
N ALA A 63 7.40 21.96 -13.03
CA ALA A 63 6.09 22.20 -13.61
C ALA A 63 6.09 23.20 -14.81
N THR A 64 7.23 23.36 -15.49
CA THR A 64 7.38 24.29 -16.63
C THR A 64 6.50 23.94 -17.83
N SER A 65 6.16 22.65 -17.98
CA SER A 65 5.27 22.14 -19.03
C SER A 65 3.80 22.05 -18.58
N GLY A 66 3.45 22.71 -17.49
CA GLY A 66 2.13 22.66 -16.84
C GLY A 66 2.08 21.74 -15.61
N PRO A 67 1.05 21.93 -14.77
CA PRO A 67 0.88 21.17 -13.55
C PRO A 67 0.57 19.69 -13.84
N ARG A 68 1.30 18.79 -13.17
CA ARG A 68 1.00 17.35 -13.15
C ARG A 68 -0.04 17.05 -12.06
N THR A 69 -0.84 16.02 -12.28
CA THR A 69 -1.82 15.54 -11.29
C THR A 69 -1.21 14.36 -10.51
N VAL A 70 -1.08 14.54 -9.21
CA VAL A 70 -0.59 13.55 -8.25
C VAL A 70 -1.74 13.13 -7.35
N LEU A 71 -2.04 11.84 -7.27
CA LEU A 71 -3.01 11.29 -6.33
C LEU A 71 -2.27 10.66 -5.15
N ASP A 72 -2.60 11.08 -3.93
CA ASP A 72 -2.12 10.45 -2.68
C ASP A 72 -3.21 9.50 -2.18
N ILE A 73 -3.06 8.21 -2.48
CA ILE A 73 -4.06 7.18 -2.18
C ILE A 73 -3.77 6.59 -0.79
N GLY A 74 -4.78 6.62 0.08
CA GLY A 74 -4.63 6.37 1.50
C GLY A 74 -4.00 7.57 2.20
N CYS A 75 -4.45 8.79 1.85
CA CYS A 75 -3.84 10.03 2.36
C CYS A 75 -4.05 10.27 3.86
N GLY A 76 -4.93 9.53 4.51
CA GLY A 76 -5.26 9.69 5.92
C GLY A 76 -5.72 11.13 6.22
N ASP A 77 -5.12 11.73 7.24
CA ASP A 77 -5.38 13.12 7.64
C ASP A 77 -4.68 14.19 6.76
N GLY A 78 -4.01 13.78 5.68
CA GLY A 78 -3.31 14.66 4.76
C GLY A 78 -1.92 15.14 5.23
N THR A 79 -1.44 14.74 6.41
CA THR A 79 -0.16 15.21 6.97
C THR A 79 1.03 14.84 6.08
N ALA A 80 1.06 13.64 5.52
CA ALA A 80 2.16 13.19 4.65
C ALA A 80 2.22 14.00 3.36
N ALA A 81 1.07 14.19 2.69
CA ALA A 81 0.97 15.00 1.48
C ALA A 81 1.30 16.48 1.73
N ALA A 82 0.80 17.06 2.82
CA ALA A 82 1.12 18.44 3.21
C ALA A 82 2.62 18.64 3.46
N THR A 83 3.27 17.66 4.10
CA THR A 83 4.74 17.65 4.30
C THR A 83 5.49 17.56 2.97
N ALA A 84 4.94 16.86 1.99
CA ALA A 84 5.52 16.69 0.65
C ALA A 84 5.24 17.91 -0.28
N ALA A 85 4.20 18.69 -0.01
CA ALA A 85 3.71 19.76 -0.87
C ALA A 85 4.80 20.75 -1.34
N PRO A 86 5.75 21.24 -0.50
CA PRO A 86 6.80 22.13 -0.96
C PRO A 86 7.70 21.54 -2.05
N LEU A 87 7.91 20.22 -2.03
CA LEU A 87 8.71 19.49 -3.03
C LEU A 87 7.94 19.23 -4.34
N LEU A 88 6.63 19.29 -4.28
CA LEU A 88 5.70 19.09 -5.39
C LEU A 88 5.06 20.40 -5.83
N ALA A 89 5.68 21.54 -5.49
CA ALA A 89 5.18 22.87 -5.83
C ALA A 89 4.97 23.01 -7.34
N GLY A 90 3.83 23.59 -7.73
CA GLY A 90 3.40 23.70 -9.14
C GLY A 90 2.69 22.46 -9.68
N HIS A 91 2.62 21.36 -8.95
CA HIS A 91 1.79 20.21 -9.27
C HIS A 91 0.49 20.20 -8.44
N ARG A 92 -0.53 19.50 -8.94
CA ARG A 92 -1.81 19.34 -8.23
C ARG A 92 -1.79 18.06 -7.44
N VAL A 93 -1.78 18.15 -6.11
CA VAL A 93 -1.89 16.98 -5.21
C VAL A 93 -3.34 16.86 -4.74
N ILE A 94 -3.92 15.67 -4.91
CA ILE A 94 -5.27 15.31 -4.50
C ILE A 94 -5.17 14.13 -3.54
N GLY A 95 -5.63 14.32 -2.30
CA GLY A 95 -5.75 13.23 -1.32
C GLY A 95 -6.93 12.33 -1.64
N VAL A 96 -6.77 11.03 -1.47
CA VAL A 96 -7.84 10.04 -1.64
C VAL A 96 -7.81 9.13 -0.42
N ASP A 97 -8.96 8.98 0.24
CA ASP A 97 -9.10 8.05 1.35
C ASP A 97 -10.53 7.50 1.40
N TRP A 98 -10.71 6.32 1.97
CA TRP A 98 -12.04 5.74 2.16
C TRP A 98 -12.74 6.29 3.42
N SER A 99 -11.95 6.69 4.44
CA SER A 99 -12.43 7.19 5.72
C SER A 99 -12.89 8.64 5.60
N GLN A 100 -14.19 8.87 5.86
CA GLN A 100 -14.75 10.21 5.88
C GLN A 100 -14.16 11.07 7.01
N ASP A 101 -13.79 10.46 8.13
CA ASP A 101 -13.19 11.16 9.27
C ASP A 101 -11.76 11.60 8.99
N ALA A 102 -10.98 10.75 8.33
CA ALA A 102 -9.66 11.11 7.84
C ALA A 102 -9.73 12.29 6.86
N LEU A 103 -10.66 12.23 5.89
CA LEU A 103 -10.85 13.29 4.90
C LEU A 103 -11.28 14.62 5.51
N ARG A 104 -12.14 14.62 6.54
CA ARG A 104 -12.47 15.88 7.26
C ARG A 104 -11.22 16.56 7.82
N ARG A 105 -10.27 15.78 8.35
CA ARG A 105 -8.98 16.30 8.82
C ARG A 105 -8.06 16.70 7.68
N ALA A 106 -8.06 15.93 6.58
CA ALA A 106 -7.25 16.21 5.40
C ALA A 106 -7.63 17.55 4.72
N HIS A 107 -8.90 17.92 4.69
CA HIS A 107 -9.37 19.20 4.13
C HIS A 107 -8.77 20.44 4.81
N ALA A 108 -8.31 20.33 6.06
CA ALA A 108 -7.56 21.41 6.74
C ALA A 108 -6.13 21.59 6.21
N ARG A 109 -5.59 20.63 5.46
CA ARG A 109 -4.19 20.57 5.03
C ARG A 109 -4.01 20.51 3.52
N LEU A 110 -4.98 19.94 2.81
CA LEU A 110 -4.96 19.74 1.37
C LEU A 110 -6.08 20.52 0.70
N PRO A 111 -5.80 21.20 -0.43
CA PRO A 111 -6.81 21.92 -1.17
C PRO A 111 -7.85 20.99 -1.82
N TYR A 112 -7.47 19.75 -2.06
CA TYR A 112 -8.33 18.73 -2.68
C TYR A 112 -8.20 17.41 -1.94
N ALA A 113 -9.34 16.89 -1.47
CA ALA A 113 -9.45 15.54 -0.90
C ALA A 113 -10.77 14.92 -1.34
N VAL A 114 -10.72 13.66 -1.75
CA VAL A 114 -11.84 12.93 -2.37
C VAL A 114 -12.01 11.60 -1.69
N ARG A 115 -13.26 11.21 -1.41
CA ARG A 115 -13.56 9.87 -0.93
C ARG A 115 -13.45 8.87 -2.07
N GLY A 116 -12.67 7.80 -1.86
CA GLY A 116 -12.52 6.71 -2.83
C GLY A 116 -12.01 5.45 -2.16
N GLU A 117 -12.40 4.32 -2.71
CA GLU A 117 -12.04 2.99 -2.22
C GLU A 117 -11.43 2.17 -3.35
N LEU A 118 -10.33 1.47 -3.07
CA LEU A 118 -9.58 0.71 -4.08
C LEU A 118 -10.28 -0.59 -4.49
N THR A 119 -11.11 -1.15 -3.63
CA THR A 119 -11.63 -2.52 -3.77
C THR A 119 -13.11 -2.61 -4.15
N ASP A 120 -13.94 -1.66 -3.74
CA ASP A 120 -15.39 -1.68 -3.98
C ASP A 120 -15.79 -0.67 -5.06
N GLY A 121 -15.82 -1.09 -6.32
CA GLY A 121 -16.27 -0.26 -7.44
C GLY A 121 -15.21 0.70 -8.00
N GLY A 122 -14.00 0.71 -7.45
CA GLY A 122 -12.88 1.50 -7.91
C GLY A 122 -12.90 2.97 -7.46
N LEU A 123 -11.84 3.68 -7.80
CA LEU A 123 -11.67 5.09 -7.47
C LEU A 123 -12.53 5.99 -8.39
N PRO A 124 -13.06 7.12 -7.89
CA PRO A 124 -13.93 8.02 -8.67
C PRO A 124 -13.15 8.85 -9.70
N PHE A 125 -12.21 8.23 -10.38
CA PHE A 125 -11.35 8.85 -11.39
C PHE A 125 -11.45 8.15 -12.73
N ARG A 126 -11.35 8.91 -13.80
CA ARG A 126 -11.26 8.36 -15.16
C ARG A 126 -9.94 7.63 -15.36
N SER A 127 -9.91 6.67 -16.27
CA SER A 127 -8.67 6.02 -16.70
C SER A 127 -7.69 7.05 -17.27
N ALA A 128 -6.40 6.84 -17.03
CA ALA A 128 -5.30 7.65 -17.53
C ALA A 128 -5.42 9.15 -17.20
N CYS A 129 -5.90 9.50 -15.99
CA CYS A 129 -6.06 10.89 -15.54
C CYS A 129 -4.93 11.40 -14.63
N ALA A 130 -4.15 10.53 -14.03
CA ALA A 130 -3.08 10.88 -13.10
C ALA A 130 -1.69 10.72 -13.75
N ASP A 131 -0.81 11.66 -13.47
CA ASP A 131 0.60 11.59 -13.86
C ASP A 131 1.42 10.79 -12.85
N ALA A 132 0.99 10.80 -11.56
CA ALA A 132 1.62 10.03 -10.51
C ALA A 132 0.62 9.63 -9.43
N VAL A 133 0.97 8.54 -8.73
CA VAL A 133 0.31 8.06 -7.52
C VAL A 133 1.35 7.92 -6.41
N LEU A 134 1.05 8.51 -5.26
CA LEU A 134 1.66 8.19 -3.97
C LEU A 134 0.81 7.10 -3.31
N PHE A 135 1.44 6.00 -2.90
CA PHE A 135 0.79 4.85 -2.28
C PHE A 135 1.64 4.40 -1.10
N SER A 136 1.45 5.11 0.02
CA SER A 136 2.39 5.11 1.14
C SER A 136 1.83 4.39 2.35
N GLU A 137 2.38 3.21 2.70
CA GLU A 137 1.95 2.41 3.84
C GLU A 137 0.45 2.05 3.75
N VAL A 138 0.03 1.54 2.62
CA VAL A 138 -1.35 1.13 2.35
C VAL A 138 -1.41 -0.33 1.89
N VAL A 139 -0.49 -0.74 1.01
CA VAL A 139 -0.53 -2.06 0.36
C VAL A 139 -0.50 -3.22 1.34
N GLU A 140 0.16 -3.06 2.49
CA GLU A 140 0.25 -4.04 3.57
C GLU A 140 -1.06 -4.26 4.32
N HIS A 141 -1.98 -3.31 4.24
CA HIS A 141 -3.28 -3.33 4.92
C HIS A 141 -4.40 -3.91 4.05
N LEU A 142 -4.19 -4.05 2.75
CA LEU A 142 -5.24 -4.44 1.82
C LEU A 142 -5.53 -5.93 1.85
N VAL A 143 -6.80 -6.27 1.78
CA VAL A 143 -7.26 -7.67 1.57
C VAL A 143 -6.92 -8.13 0.16
N ASP A 144 -7.11 -7.26 -0.83
CA ASP A 144 -6.81 -7.51 -2.25
C ASP A 144 -5.86 -6.44 -2.80
N PRO A 145 -4.53 -6.64 -2.66
CA PRO A 145 -3.54 -5.71 -3.20
C PRO A 145 -3.40 -5.81 -4.73
N ASP A 146 -3.82 -6.93 -5.35
CA ASP A 146 -3.79 -7.10 -6.80
C ASP A 146 -4.82 -6.17 -7.44
N ALA A 147 -6.07 -6.20 -6.99
CA ALA A 147 -7.12 -5.29 -7.44
C ALA A 147 -6.74 -3.81 -7.23
N ALA A 148 -6.06 -3.51 -6.13
CA ALA A 148 -5.57 -2.15 -5.86
C ALA A 148 -4.51 -1.69 -6.89
N LEU A 149 -3.54 -2.54 -7.24
CA LEU A 149 -2.55 -2.19 -8.27
C LEU A 149 -3.16 -2.11 -9.67
N ASP A 150 -4.15 -2.96 -9.99
CA ASP A 150 -4.89 -2.86 -11.25
C ASP A 150 -5.64 -1.52 -11.35
N GLU A 151 -6.28 -1.07 -10.27
CA GLU A 151 -6.97 0.21 -10.22
C GLU A 151 -5.99 1.39 -10.31
N ILE A 152 -4.86 1.34 -9.59
CA ILE A 152 -3.79 2.33 -9.72
C ILE A 152 -3.26 2.38 -11.16
N ARG A 153 -3.06 1.22 -11.78
CA ARG A 153 -2.66 1.14 -13.17
C ARG A 153 -3.71 1.76 -14.10
N ARG A 154 -4.99 1.52 -13.86
CA ARG A 154 -6.09 2.09 -14.64
C ARG A 154 -6.05 3.61 -14.65
N ILE A 155 -5.89 4.25 -13.48
CA ILE A 155 -5.96 5.70 -13.32
C ILE A 155 -4.67 6.42 -13.74
N LEU A 156 -3.50 5.79 -13.65
CA LEU A 156 -2.25 6.35 -14.14
C LEU A 156 -2.25 6.44 -15.67
N ARG A 157 -1.64 7.47 -16.23
CA ARG A 157 -1.32 7.54 -17.66
C ARG A 157 -0.26 6.51 -18.03
N PRO A 158 -0.19 6.04 -19.30
CA PRO A 158 0.98 5.32 -19.79
C PRO A 158 2.26 6.11 -19.48
N GLY A 159 3.27 5.45 -18.93
CA GLY A 159 4.49 6.09 -18.44
C GLY A 159 4.35 6.86 -17.13
N GLY A 160 3.17 6.93 -16.54
CA GLY A 160 2.92 7.57 -15.23
C GLY A 160 3.64 6.86 -14.09
N HIS A 161 3.84 7.57 -12.98
CA HIS A 161 4.71 7.16 -11.88
C HIS A 161 3.92 6.61 -10.68
N LEU A 162 4.31 5.45 -10.20
CA LEU A 162 3.88 4.89 -8.90
C LEU A 162 5.02 5.03 -7.89
N MET A 163 4.76 5.72 -6.78
CA MET A 163 5.63 5.78 -5.60
C MET A 163 4.97 5.00 -4.48
N LEU A 164 5.46 3.80 -4.19
CA LEU A 164 4.94 2.91 -3.16
C LEU A 164 5.91 2.84 -1.99
N SER A 165 5.39 2.87 -0.75
CA SER A 165 6.17 2.49 0.41
C SER A 165 5.45 1.45 1.25
N THR A 166 6.24 0.59 1.93
CA THR A 166 5.72 -0.46 2.81
C THR A 166 6.83 -0.94 3.76
N PRO A 167 6.51 -1.46 4.96
CA PRO A 167 7.48 -2.08 5.84
C PRO A 167 8.20 -3.26 5.19
N ASN A 168 9.49 -3.41 5.53
CA ASN A 168 10.32 -4.48 5.02
C ASN A 168 10.35 -5.68 5.99
N LEU A 169 9.78 -6.81 5.58
CA LEU A 169 9.90 -8.06 6.33
C LEU A 169 11.37 -8.43 6.60
N ALA A 170 12.25 -8.18 5.62
CA ALA A 170 13.67 -8.54 5.67
C ALA A 170 14.55 -7.46 6.34
N ALA A 171 13.96 -6.48 7.06
CA ALA A 171 14.73 -5.46 7.79
C ALA A 171 15.79 -6.10 8.70
N TRP A 172 16.92 -5.41 8.88
CA TRP A 172 18.08 -5.92 9.63
C TRP A 172 17.72 -6.49 11.01
N TYR A 173 16.82 -5.81 11.74
CA TYR A 173 16.37 -6.27 13.05
C TYR A 173 15.41 -7.47 12.96
N ASN A 174 14.58 -7.55 11.93
CA ASN A 174 13.67 -8.68 11.71
C ASN A 174 14.42 -9.98 11.45
N ARG A 175 15.57 -9.89 10.76
CA ARG A 175 16.46 -11.08 10.58
C ARG A 175 16.98 -11.59 11.89
N GLY A 176 17.42 -10.68 12.80
CA GLY A 176 17.86 -11.06 14.14
C GLY A 176 16.72 -11.66 14.98
N LEU A 177 15.53 -11.08 14.92
CA LEU A 177 14.35 -11.59 15.62
C LEU A 177 13.98 -13.00 15.15
N LEU A 178 13.93 -13.24 13.83
CA LEU A 178 13.64 -14.57 13.27
C LEU A 178 14.68 -15.62 13.67
N LEU A 179 15.97 -15.27 13.67
CA LEU A 179 17.03 -16.17 14.14
C LEU A 179 16.86 -16.53 15.62
N ALA A 180 16.29 -15.63 16.41
CA ALA A 180 15.96 -15.86 17.82
C ALA A 180 14.60 -16.54 18.05
N GLY A 181 13.88 -16.93 16.99
CA GLY A 181 12.53 -17.50 17.09
C GLY A 181 11.45 -16.50 17.50
N VAL A 182 11.71 -15.18 17.31
CA VAL A 182 10.82 -14.09 17.67
C VAL A 182 10.14 -13.57 16.42
N GLN A 183 8.83 -13.29 16.52
CA GLN A 183 8.02 -12.75 15.42
C GLN A 183 8.58 -11.40 14.95
N PRO A 184 8.71 -11.16 13.63
CA PRO A 184 9.18 -9.90 13.08
C PRO A 184 8.33 -8.70 13.49
N VAL A 185 8.95 -7.54 13.63
CA VAL A 185 8.23 -6.27 13.80
C VAL A 185 7.32 -6.05 12.59
N PHE A 186 6.12 -5.54 12.83
CA PHE A 186 5.03 -5.35 11.87
C PHE A 186 4.32 -6.63 11.38
N SER A 187 4.82 -7.82 11.70
CA SER A 187 4.10 -9.06 11.43
C SER A 187 3.07 -9.30 12.53
N GLU A 188 1.82 -9.35 12.19
CA GLU A 188 0.71 -9.47 13.13
C GLU A 188 -0.03 -10.78 12.96
N VAL A 189 -0.16 -11.53 14.04
CA VAL A 189 -0.93 -12.78 14.09
C VAL A 189 -2.36 -12.55 14.59
N SER A 190 -2.64 -11.35 15.10
CA SER A 190 -3.95 -10.94 15.60
C SER A 190 -4.12 -9.43 15.47
N LEU A 191 -5.33 -8.98 15.12
CA LEU A 191 -5.71 -7.57 15.13
C LEU A 191 -6.15 -7.07 16.53
N ARG A 192 -6.22 -7.97 17.53
CA ARG A 192 -6.66 -7.62 18.88
C ARG A 192 -5.51 -7.37 19.83
N ALA A 193 -4.38 -8.06 19.65
CA ALA A 193 -3.25 -7.98 20.56
C ALA A 193 -1.94 -8.39 19.86
N ILE A 194 -0.82 -7.91 20.40
CA ILE A 194 0.52 -8.30 19.97
C ILE A 194 0.88 -9.64 20.60
N HIS A 195 1.41 -10.55 19.77
CA HIS A 195 1.92 -11.84 20.21
C HIS A 195 3.30 -12.10 19.61
N GLY A 196 4.23 -12.55 20.44
CA GLY A 196 5.55 -13.08 20.02
C GLY A 196 6.50 -12.07 19.36
N ARG A 197 6.20 -10.76 19.35
CA ARG A 197 7.04 -9.72 18.75
C ARG A 197 7.23 -8.51 19.66
N PRO A 198 8.31 -7.73 19.49
CA PRO A 198 8.43 -6.41 20.12
C PRO A 198 7.39 -5.42 19.55
N GLY A 199 7.04 -4.42 20.35
CA GLY A 199 6.12 -3.35 19.99
C GLY A 199 5.00 -3.21 21.02
N LYS A 200 4.21 -2.15 20.89
CA LYS A 200 3.14 -1.84 21.85
C LYS A 200 1.75 -1.77 21.20
N GLU A 201 1.70 -1.64 19.87
CA GLU A 201 0.46 -1.35 19.14
C GLU A 201 0.29 -2.31 17.97
N VAL A 202 -0.93 -2.72 17.74
CA VAL A 202 -1.37 -3.39 16.52
C VAL A 202 -1.63 -2.30 15.49
N VAL A 203 -1.15 -2.49 14.27
CA VAL A 203 -1.26 -1.50 13.18
C VAL A 203 -2.06 -2.01 11.99
N GLY A 204 -2.53 -3.26 12.04
CA GLY A 204 -3.43 -3.83 11.03
C GLY A 204 -2.74 -4.35 9.77
N HIS A 205 -1.48 -4.73 9.84
CA HIS A 205 -0.78 -5.30 8.70
C HIS A 205 -1.24 -6.73 8.42
N LEU A 206 -1.79 -6.95 7.24
CA LEU A 206 -2.17 -8.28 6.74
C LEU A 206 -1.01 -8.98 6.03
N ARG A 207 -0.08 -8.21 5.48
CA ARG A 207 1.05 -8.69 4.69
C ARG A 207 2.31 -7.90 4.99
N LEU A 208 3.45 -8.57 4.78
CA LEU A 208 4.75 -7.92 4.75
C LEU A 208 5.50 -8.36 3.51
N TYR A 209 6.26 -7.45 2.93
CA TYR A 209 6.99 -7.66 1.70
C TYR A 209 8.50 -7.69 1.95
N THR A 210 9.20 -8.60 1.28
CA THR A 210 10.64 -8.46 1.06
C THR A 210 10.89 -7.61 -0.18
N PRO A 211 12.08 -7.03 -0.37
CA PRO A 211 12.41 -6.27 -1.59
C PRO A 211 12.19 -7.05 -2.89
N ARG A 212 12.50 -8.36 -2.86
CA ARG A 212 12.31 -9.23 -4.02
C ARG A 212 10.83 -9.46 -4.32
N ALA A 213 10.06 -9.86 -3.31
CA ALA A 213 8.63 -10.11 -3.45
C ALA A 213 7.87 -8.85 -3.91
N LEU A 214 8.19 -7.68 -3.33
CA LEU A 214 7.58 -6.42 -3.74
C LEU A 214 7.89 -6.07 -5.20
N ARG A 215 9.14 -6.25 -5.63
CA ARG A 215 9.55 -6.00 -7.02
C ARG A 215 8.81 -6.93 -7.99
N GLU A 216 8.80 -8.23 -7.70
CA GLU A 216 8.12 -9.24 -8.54
C GLU A 216 6.62 -8.96 -8.62
N PHE A 217 5.98 -8.64 -7.50
CA PHE A 217 4.56 -8.31 -7.41
C PHE A 217 4.21 -7.09 -8.27
N VAL A 218 4.91 -5.96 -8.07
CA VAL A 218 4.66 -4.72 -8.83
C VAL A 218 4.94 -4.90 -10.33
N THR A 219 5.96 -5.69 -10.68
CA THR A 219 6.25 -6.00 -12.09
C THR A 219 5.16 -6.85 -12.72
N ALA A 220 4.67 -7.88 -12.03
CA ALA A 220 3.56 -8.73 -12.49
C ALA A 220 2.26 -7.93 -12.70
N SER A 221 2.06 -6.85 -11.93
CA SER A 221 0.91 -5.93 -12.05
C SER A 221 1.03 -4.91 -13.20
N GLY A 222 2.00 -5.05 -14.10
CA GLY A 222 2.14 -4.20 -15.30
C GLY A 222 2.86 -2.87 -15.05
N PHE A 223 3.87 -2.90 -14.18
CA PHE A 223 4.76 -1.76 -13.91
C PHE A 223 6.22 -2.12 -14.14
N GLU A 224 6.98 -1.18 -14.64
CA GLU A 224 8.45 -1.25 -14.69
C GLU A 224 9.05 -0.63 -13.44
N VAL A 225 9.77 -1.41 -12.62
CA VAL A 225 10.41 -0.91 -11.40
C VAL A 225 11.68 -0.15 -11.73
N ALA A 226 11.61 1.17 -11.65
CA ALA A 226 12.72 2.09 -11.94
C ALA A 226 13.72 2.22 -10.78
N ALA A 227 13.24 2.18 -9.52
CA ALA A 227 14.13 2.27 -8.37
C ALA A 227 13.51 1.59 -7.14
N LEU A 228 14.37 1.03 -6.28
CA LEU A 228 14.04 0.56 -4.95
C LEU A 228 15.06 1.10 -3.97
N ARG A 229 14.60 1.82 -2.93
CA ARG A 229 15.42 2.50 -1.94
C ARG A 229 14.97 2.09 -0.54
N GLY A 230 15.85 2.35 0.43
CA GLY A 230 15.54 2.16 1.85
C GLY A 230 15.18 3.47 2.54
N ALA A 231 14.33 3.37 3.57
CA ALA A 231 14.09 4.45 4.52
C ALA A 231 14.13 3.94 5.97
N PRO A 232 14.52 4.80 6.94
CA PRO A 232 14.54 4.43 8.33
C PRO A 232 13.14 4.41 8.93
N PHE A 233 12.99 3.63 9.99
CA PHE A 233 11.78 3.61 10.81
C PHE A 233 11.97 4.44 12.09
N HIS A 234 11.04 5.36 12.35
CA HIS A 234 11.11 6.25 13.51
C HIS A 234 11.00 5.54 14.87
N GLY A 235 10.33 4.38 14.89
CA GLY A 235 10.14 3.55 16.08
C GLY A 235 11.37 2.73 16.49
N VAL A 236 12.46 2.76 15.72
CA VAL A 236 13.73 2.15 16.13
C VAL A 236 14.26 2.87 17.37
N PRO A 237 14.66 2.13 18.45
CA PRO A 237 15.22 2.71 19.68
C PRO A 237 16.36 3.67 19.39
N ARG A 238 16.42 4.80 20.12
CA ARG A 238 17.38 5.87 19.88
C ARG A 238 18.84 5.40 19.69
N PRO A 239 19.38 4.47 20.52
CA PRO A 239 20.76 3.99 20.35
C PRO A 239 21.01 3.26 19.03
N LEU A 240 19.97 2.62 18.45
CA LEU A 240 20.06 1.82 17.21
C LEU A 240 19.77 2.63 15.94
N ARG A 241 19.33 3.87 16.06
CA ARG A 241 19.01 4.74 14.90
C ARG A 241 20.19 4.99 13.95
N PRO A 242 21.44 5.13 14.39
CA PRO A 242 22.58 5.24 13.47
C PRO A 242 22.73 3.98 12.60
N LEU A 243 22.58 2.80 13.19
CA LEU A 243 22.63 1.52 12.48
C LEU A 243 21.48 1.41 11.48
N ASP A 244 20.26 1.79 11.87
CA ASP A 244 19.10 1.78 10.98
C ASP A 244 19.29 2.73 9.79
N ARG A 245 19.87 3.92 10.01
CA ARG A 245 20.22 4.85 8.92
C ARG A 245 21.25 4.26 7.96
N LEU A 246 22.26 3.57 8.49
CA LEU A 246 23.27 2.88 7.67
C LEU A 246 22.62 1.74 6.86
N ALA A 247 21.80 0.92 7.50
CA ALA A 247 21.07 -0.18 6.86
C ALA A 247 20.18 0.29 5.68
N CYS A 248 19.67 1.53 5.73
CA CYS A 248 18.87 2.10 4.63
C CYS A 248 19.61 2.25 3.29
N HIS A 249 20.93 2.20 3.29
CA HIS A 249 21.71 2.24 2.03
C HIS A 249 21.61 0.92 1.27
N VAL A 250 21.25 -0.16 1.94
CA VAL A 250 21.02 -1.49 1.37
C VAL A 250 19.53 -1.80 1.48
N PRO A 251 18.73 -1.72 0.41
CA PRO A 251 17.27 -1.90 0.47
C PRO A 251 16.84 -3.20 1.16
N SER A 252 17.61 -4.29 0.99
CA SER A 252 17.30 -5.57 1.65
C SER A 252 17.48 -5.57 3.17
N MET A 253 18.13 -4.55 3.74
CA MET A 253 18.36 -4.37 5.17
C MET A 253 17.55 -3.22 5.76
N ALA A 254 17.02 -2.35 4.93
CA ALA A 254 16.27 -1.17 5.34
C ALA A 254 14.99 -1.52 6.10
N SER A 255 14.55 -0.64 6.99
CA SER A 255 13.31 -0.79 7.76
C SER A 255 12.06 -0.66 6.88
N ILE A 256 12.07 0.31 5.97
CA ILE A 256 10.97 0.61 5.05
C ILE A 256 11.50 0.56 3.62
N LEU A 257 10.70 0.01 2.72
CA LEU A 257 10.96 0.00 1.27
C LEU A 257 10.30 1.21 0.63
N LEU A 258 11.02 1.89 -0.25
CA LEU A 258 10.53 2.94 -1.14
C LEU A 258 10.72 2.47 -2.58
N LEU A 259 9.65 2.18 -3.25
CA LEU A 259 9.65 1.71 -4.63
C LEU A 259 9.12 2.79 -5.55
N HIS A 260 9.87 3.06 -6.63
CA HIS A 260 9.42 3.86 -7.76
C HIS A 260 9.23 2.94 -8.96
N ALA A 261 8.05 2.97 -9.55
CA ALA A 261 7.75 2.26 -10.78
C ALA A 261 7.05 3.16 -11.79
N ARG A 262 7.03 2.74 -13.05
CA ARG A 262 6.34 3.39 -14.16
C ARG A 262 5.30 2.45 -14.73
N ARG A 263 4.12 2.96 -15.07
CA ARG A 263 3.12 2.21 -15.80
C ARG A 263 3.65 1.88 -17.21
N THR A 264 3.70 0.60 -17.55
CA THR A 264 3.99 0.12 -18.92
C THR A 264 2.81 0.31 -19.86
#